data_745300055f5540afa3d31980064e39e6
#
_entry.id   745300055f5540afa3d31980064e39e6
#
_cell.length_a   1.000
_cell.length_b   1.000
_cell.length_c   1.000
_cell.angle_alpha   90.00
_cell.angle_beta   90.00
_cell.angle_gamma   90.00
#
_symmetry.space_group_name_H-M   'P 1'
#
loop_
_entity.id
_entity.type
_entity.pdbx_description
1 polymer ?
#
loop_
_entity_poly.entity_id
_entity_poly.type
_entity_poly.pdbx_seq_one_letter_code
_entity_poly.pdbx_strand_id
1 'polypeptide(L)'
;MADIIHLKAEQRTEFGKGAARRIRRDDKVPAVMYGHDHDPIHVTLEGHATLLALRTENPLLSIEIEGQKPILALPKDVQRDVLKGFVRHVDLLTVRRGEKVDVNVALRIVGESAPGTIAMTEFNEIEVQADLLNIPEAIEIDVTDLEAGTTIYLGDLKLPEGTSLLGDAEDVAATVAFPETEPVEDEGSEGEDAEGESEDKAAKE
;
A
#
# COMPACT_ATOMS: atom_id res chain seq x y z
N MET A 1 -10.55 3.19 -18.52
CA MET A 1 -11.65 3.98 -17.91
C MET A 1 -11.75 3.52 -16.48
N ALA A 2 -11.60 4.42 -15.52
CA ALA A 2 -11.75 4.06 -14.12
C ALA A 2 -13.19 3.60 -13.85
N ASP A 3 -13.35 2.40 -13.29
CA ASP A 3 -14.66 1.89 -12.91
C ASP A 3 -15.12 2.64 -11.64
N ILE A 4 -16.31 3.26 -11.75
CA ILE A 4 -16.90 3.99 -10.62
C ILE A 4 -17.63 2.98 -9.73
N ILE A 5 -17.19 2.83 -8.49
CA ILE A 5 -17.79 1.92 -7.52
C ILE A 5 -18.80 2.69 -6.66
N HIS A 6 -20.04 2.23 -6.63
CA HIS A 6 -21.11 2.85 -5.85
C HIS A 6 -21.13 2.31 -4.41
N LEU A 7 -21.07 3.21 -3.43
CA LEU A 7 -21.15 2.88 -2.01
C LEU A 7 -22.26 3.68 -1.34
N LYS A 8 -23.10 2.99 -0.58
CA LYS A 8 -24.11 3.63 0.27
C LYS A 8 -23.48 4.12 1.56
N ALA A 9 -23.87 5.32 1.99
CA ALA A 9 -23.36 5.96 3.18
C ALA A 9 -24.50 6.55 4.03
N GLU A 10 -24.35 6.47 5.33
CA GLU A 10 -25.21 7.10 6.31
C GLU A 10 -24.46 8.28 6.96
N GLN A 11 -25.09 9.45 7.07
CA GLN A 11 -24.46 10.58 7.73
C GLN A 11 -24.37 10.33 9.25
N ARG A 12 -23.20 10.59 9.84
CA ARG A 12 -22.97 10.41 11.27
C ARG A 12 -23.38 11.63 12.06
N THR A 13 -24.11 11.40 13.15
CA THR A 13 -24.47 12.41 14.14
C THR A 13 -23.76 12.21 15.48
N GLU A 14 -23.28 10.97 15.74
CA GLU A 14 -22.55 10.62 16.94
C GLU A 14 -21.04 10.52 16.69
N PHE A 15 -20.26 11.12 17.58
CA PHE A 15 -18.81 11.19 17.49
C PHE A 15 -18.11 10.55 18.70
N GLY A 16 -16.80 10.40 18.59
CA GLY A 16 -15.93 9.92 19.64
C GLY A 16 -15.69 8.41 19.62
N LYS A 17 -14.80 7.96 20.54
CA LYS A 17 -14.28 6.59 20.62
C LYS A 17 -15.37 5.52 20.76
N GLY A 18 -16.39 5.81 21.59
CA GLY A 18 -17.48 4.88 21.84
C GLY A 18 -18.35 4.65 20.61
N ALA A 19 -18.75 5.73 19.91
CA ALA A 19 -19.51 5.67 18.67
C ALA A 19 -18.78 4.91 17.58
N ALA A 20 -17.50 5.23 17.33
CA ALA A 20 -16.68 4.53 16.35
C ALA A 20 -16.52 3.03 16.65
N ARG A 21 -16.44 2.63 17.93
CA ARG A 21 -16.42 1.21 18.31
C ARG A 21 -17.73 0.49 18.03
N ARG A 22 -18.90 1.15 18.23
CA ARG A 22 -20.21 0.58 17.90
C ARG A 22 -20.33 0.35 16.41
N ILE A 23 -20.02 1.36 15.59
CA ILE A 23 -20.05 1.29 14.13
C ILE A 23 -19.24 0.10 13.62
N ARG A 24 -17.99 -0.08 14.10
CA ARG A 24 -17.14 -1.20 13.68
C ARG A 24 -17.63 -2.57 14.16
N ARG A 25 -18.36 -2.61 15.30
CA ARG A 25 -18.95 -3.86 15.79
C ARG A 25 -20.16 -4.29 14.95
N ASP A 26 -20.82 -3.30 14.31
CA ASP A 26 -21.97 -3.51 13.45
C ASP A 26 -21.54 -3.69 11.96
N ASP A 27 -20.26 -4.10 11.74
CA ASP A 27 -19.63 -4.34 10.43
C ASP A 27 -19.69 -3.13 9.48
N LYS A 28 -19.69 -1.93 10.04
CA LYS A 28 -19.63 -0.68 9.30
C LYS A 28 -18.29 0.03 9.50
N VAL A 29 -17.90 0.87 8.54
CA VAL A 29 -16.64 1.62 8.56
C VAL A 29 -16.93 3.11 8.71
N PRO A 30 -16.40 3.76 9.76
CA PRO A 30 -16.46 5.21 9.85
C PRO A 30 -15.51 5.84 8.82
N ALA A 31 -15.99 6.84 8.09
CA ALA A 31 -15.24 7.59 7.10
C ALA A 31 -15.47 9.09 7.23
N VAL A 32 -14.53 9.86 6.69
CA VAL A 32 -14.62 11.31 6.59
C VAL A 32 -14.44 11.71 5.13
N MET A 33 -15.36 12.52 4.63
CA MET A 33 -15.28 13.10 3.30
C MET A 33 -14.91 14.56 3.43
N TYR A 34 -13.87 15.01 2.76
CA TYR A 34 -13.45 16.43 2.73
C TYR A 34 -13.00 16.82 1.33
N GLY A 35 -13.00 18.10 1.02
CA GLY A 35 -12.62 18.63 -0.29
C GLY A 35 -12.78 20.13 -0.37
N HIS A 36 -12.57 20.69 -1.56
CA HIS A 36 -12.38 22.12 -1.77
C HIS A 36 -13.54 23.03 -1.38
N ASP A 37 -14.79 22.53 -1.38
CA ASP A 37 -15.98 23.40 -1.27
C ASP A 37 -16.93 23.05 -0.12
N HIS A 38 -16.59 22.06 0.70
CA HIS A 38 -17.50 21.59 1.74
C HIS A 38 -16.80 21.40 3.06
N ASP A 39 -17.53 21.69 4.13
CA ASP A 39 -17.13 21.25 5.46
C ASP A 39 -17.00 19.73 5.49
N PRO A 40 -16.09 19.18 6.30
CA PRO A 40 -15.92 17.73 6.41
C PRO A 40 -17.23 17.03 6.77
N ILE A 41 -17.63 16.08 5.94
CA ILE A 41 -18.84 15.28 6.15
C ILE A 41 -18.42 13.95 6.73
N HIS A 42 -18.90 13.65 7.93
CA HIS A 42 -18.65 12.35 8.56
C HIS A 42 -19.73 11.36 8.14
N VAL A 43 -19.29 10.22 7.62
CA VAL A 43 -20.19 9.17 7.13
C VAL A 43 -19.84 7.81 7.72
N THR A 44 -20.77 6.89 7.59
CA THR A 44 -20.60 5.48 7.90
C THR A 44 -20.86 4.69 6.63
N LEU A 45 -19.90 3.88 6.22
CA LEU A 45 -19.96 3.02 5.04
C LEU A 45 -20.25 1.57 5.44
N GLU A 46 -20.81 0.79 4.52
CA GLU A 46 -20.95 -0.65 4.69
C GLU A 46 -19.58 -1.33 4.63
N GLY A 47 -19.22 -2.13 5.64
CA GLY A 47 -17.87 -2.68 5.78
C GLY A 47 -17.45 -3.60 4.66
N HIS A 48 -18.34 -4.54 4.26
CA HIS A 48 -18.04 -5.50 3.20
C HIS A 48 -17.87 -4.85 1.82
N ALA A 49 -18.80 -3.97 1.45
CA ALA A 49 -18.74 -3.24 0.19
C ALA A 49 -17.50 -2.34 0.13
N THR A 50 -17.18 -1.65 1.23
CA THR A 50 -15.98 -0.82 1.35
C THR A 50 -14.71 -1.66 1.21
N LEU A 51 -14.63 -2.83 1.85
CA LEU A 51 -13.48 -3.72 1.74
C LEU A 51 -13.25 -4.21 0.30
N LEU A 52 -14.32 -4.54 -0.42
CA LEU A 52 -14.24 -4.94 -1.82
C LEU A 52 -13.79 -3.77 -2.70
N ALA A 53 -14.36 -2.59 -2.50
CA ALA A 53 -14.00 -1.39 -3.25
C ALA A 53 -12.51 -1.02 -3.08
N LEU A 54 -11.96 -1.15 -1.86
CA LEU A 54 -10.58 -0.84 -1.52
C LEU A 54 -9.57 -1.95 -1.89
N ARG A 55 -9.98 -2.99 -2.61
CA ARG A 55 -9.05 -3.96 -3.22
C ARG A 55 -8.40 -3.44 -4.49
N THR A 56 -9.12 -2.59 -5.21
CA THR A 56 -8.60 -1.88 -6.38
C THR A 56 -7.72 -0.73 -5.87
N GLU A 57 -6.58 -0.55 -6.46
CA GLU A 57 -5.71 0.58 -6.18
C GLU A 57 -6.37 1.85 -6.75
N ASN A 58 -6.41 2.92 -5.96
CA ASN A 58 -7.01 4.22 -6.31
C ASN A 58 -8.43 4.15 -6.90
N PRO A 59 -9.40 3.45 -6.25
CA PRO A 59 -10.75 3.31 -6.79
C PRO A 59 -11.49 4.64 -6.78
N LEU A 60 -12.19 4.97 -7.85
CA LEU A 60 -13.11 6.09 -7.88
C LEU A 60 -14.44 5.67 -7.27
N LEU A 61 -14.81 6.29 -6.14
CA LEU A 61 -15.99 5.95 -5.39
C LEU A 61 -17.11 6.97 -5.65
N SER A 62 -18.32 6.47 -5.84
CA SER A 62 -19.55 7.28 -5.83
C SER A 62 -20.30 7.04 -4.54
N ILE A 63 -20.26 8.01 -3.63
CA ILE A 63 -20.85 7.90 -2.30
C ILE A 63 -22.28 8.42 -2.34
N GLU A 64 -23.24 7.53 -2.04
CA GLU A 64 -24.66 7.82 -2.02
C GLU A 64 -25.12 8.03 -0.57
N ILE A 65 -25.41 9.27 -0.19
CA ILE A 65 -25.96 9.64 1.13
C ILE A 65 -27.46 9.86 0.97
N GLU A 66 -28.28 9.31 1.89
CA GLU A 66 -29.72 9.51 1.85
C GLU A 66 -30.11 10.99 1.77
N GLY A 67 -30.93 11.34 0.76
CA GLY A 67 -31.42 12.72 0.56
C GLY A 67 -30.43 13.67 -0.11
N GLN A 68 -29.24 13.20 -0.52
CA GLN A 68 -28.24 14.00 -1.22
C GLN A 68 -27.92 13.42 -2.61
N LYS A 69 -27.31 14.24 -3.46
CA LYS A 69 -26.78 13.75 -4.75
C LYS A 69 -25.53 12.91 -4.51
N PRO A 70 -25.29 11.88 -5.34
CA PRO A 70 -24.05 11.10 -5.25
C PRO A 70 -22.83 12.01 -5.37
N ILE A 71 -21.86 11.82 -4.48
CA ILE A 71 -20.62 12.59 -4.42
C ILE A 71 -19.49 11.68 -4.86
N LEU A 72 -18.68 12.15 -5.81
CA LEU A 72 -17.47 11.43 -6.23
C LEU A 72 -16.36 11.68 -5.20
N ALA A 73 -15.69 10.61 -4.80
CA ALA A 73 -14.62 10.66 -3.82
C ALA A 73 -13.52 9.65 -4.13
N LEU A 74 -12.29 10.02 -3.79
CA LEU A 74 -11.11 9.16 -3.87
C LEU A 74 -10.61 8.83 -2.47
N PRO A 75 -10.26 7.59 -2.12
CA PRO A 75 -9.63 7.29 -0.85
C PRO A 75 -8.22 7.90 -0.81
N LYS A 76 -7.96 8.78 0.17
CA LYS A 76 -6.63 9.40 0.40
C LYS A 76 -5.84 8.64 1.44
N ASP A 77 -6.50 8.15 2.51
CA ASP A 77 -5.89 7.31 3.55
C ASP A 77 -6.84 6.18 3.96
N VAL A 78 -6.29 4.98 4.10
CA VAL A 78 -7.04 3.78 4.49
C VAL A 78 -6.37 3.12 5.68
N GLN A 79 -6.93 3.34 6.87
CA GLN A 79 -6.45 2.69 8.08
C GLN A 79 -6.99 1.28 8.20
N ARG A 80 -6.11 0.30 8.12
CA ARG A 80 -6.43 -1.13 8.27
C ARG A 80 -5.94 -1.67 9.62
N ASP A 81 -6.68 -2.58 10.19
CA ASP A 81 -6.24 -3.37 11.33
C ASP A 81 -5.48 -4.59 10.81
N VAL A 82 -4.15 -4.61 11.03
CA VAL A 82 -3.26 -5.65 10.49
C VAL A 82 -3.61 -7.04 11.04
N LEU A 83 -4.04 -7.13 12.31
CA LEU A 83 -4.31 -8.39 12.96
C LEU A 83 -5.65 -8.99 12.55
N LYS A 84 -6.66 -8.16 12.35
CA LYS A 84 -8.04 -8.57 12.08
C LYS A 84 -8.46 -8.41 10.63
N GLY A 85 -7.67 -7.72 9.82
CA GLY A 85 -7.89 -7.55 8.38
C GLY A 85 -9.06 -6.64 7.99
N PHE A 86 -9.72 -5.96 8.96
CA PHE A 86 -10.80 -5.04 8.64
C PHE A 86 -10.33 -3.58 8.50
N VAL A 87 -11.08 -2.80 7.74
CA VAL A 87 -10.84 -1.37 7.57
C VAL A 87 -11.33 -0.63 8.82
N ARG A 88 -10.44 0.15 9.47
CA ARG A 88 -10.75 0.92 10.67
C ARG A 88 -11.31 2.30 10.39
N HIS A 89 -10.77 2.96 9.38
CA HIS A 89 -11.15 4.30 8.95
C HIS A 89 -10.79 4.51 7.49
N VAL A 90 -11.54 5.35 6.79
CA VAL A 90 -11.25 5.78 5.44
C VAL A 90 -11.39 7.28 5.36
N ASP A 91 -10.36 7.93 4.85
CA ASP A 91 -10.35 9.35 4.52
C ASP A 91 -10.61 9.48 3.03
N LEU A 92 -11.67 10.21 2.68
CA LEU A 92 -12.15 10.37 1.32
C LEU A 92 -12.00 11.82 0.87
N LEU A 93 -11.26 12.02 -0.21
CA LEU A 93 -11.16 13.31 -0.87
C LEU A 93 -12.28 13.44 -1.89
N THR A 94 -13.15 14.44 -1.73
CA THR A 94 -14.20 14.76 -2.72
C THR A 94 -13.58 15.39 -3.94
N VAL A 95 -13.95 14.87 -5.10
CA VAL A 95 -13.34 15.26 -6.39
C VAL A 95 -14.41 15.58 -7.42
N ARG A 96 -14.05 16.42 -8.39
CA ARG A 96 -14.90 16.80 -9.52
C ARG A 96 -14.37 16.18 -10.80
N ARG A 97 -15.26 15.89 -11.74
CA ARG A 97 -14.86 15.38 -13.06
C ARG A 97 -13.97 16.40 -13.77
N GLY A 98 -12.83 15.93 -14.29
CA GLY A 98 -11.86 16.76 -15.00
C GLY A 98 -10.90 17.54 -14.11
N GLU A 99 -10.85 17.21 -12.82
CA GLU A 99 -9.86 17.72 -11.87
C GLU A 99 -8.62 16.81 -11.87
N LYS A 100 -7.45 17.42 -11.70
CA LYS A 100 -6.22 16.70 -11.45
C LYS A 100 -6.09 16.48 -9.95
N VAL A 101 -5.74 15.26 -9.57
CA VAL A 101 -5.61 14.87 -8.16
C VAL A 101 -4.23 14.29 -7.91
N ASP A 102 -3.74 14.54 -6.71
CA ASP A 102 -2.47 13.99 -6.25
C ASP A 102 -2.75 12.63 -5.58
N VAL A 103 -2.21 11.56 -6.19
CA VAL A 103 -2.44 10.18 -5.78
C VAL A 103 -1.12 9.43 -5.64
N ASN A 104 -1.10 8.47 -4.71
CA ASN A 104 0.00 7.53 -4.59
C ASN A 104 -0.24 6.36 -5.53
N VAL A 105 0.72 6.08 -6.39
CA VAL A 105 0.65 4.98 -7.36
C VAL A 105 1.77 3.99 -7.08
N ALA A 106 1.42 2.70 -7.03
CA ALA A 106 2.37 1.64 -6.79
C ALA A 106 3.39 1.50 -7.92
N LEU A 107 4.64 1.22 -7.57
CA LEU A 107 5.68 0.84 -8.52
C LEU A 107 5.72 -0.67 -8.66
N ARG A 108 5.75 -1.16 -9.90
CA ARG A 108 5.88 -2.59 -10.20
C ARG A 108 7.09 -2.85 -11.09
N ILE A 109 7.95 -3.76 -10.64
CA ILE A 109 9.04 -4.26 -11.47
C ILE A 109 8.47 -5.23 -12.49
N VAL A 110 8.82 -5.04 -13.75
CA VAL A 110 8.46 -5.89 -14.87
C VAL A 110 9.75 -6.33 -15.58
N GLY A 111 9.79 -7.60 -15.99
CA GLY A 111 10.96 -8.20 -16.61
C GLY A 111 11.83 -8.98 -15.61
N GLU A 112 12.88 -9.61 -16.15
CA GLU A 112 13.88 -10.34 -15.37
C GLU A 112 15.21 -9.62 -15.54
N SER A 113 15.88 -9.31 -14.44
CA SER A 113 17.23 -8.75 -14.44
C SER A 113 18.26 -9.79 -14.87
N ALA A 114 19.49 -9.38 -15.14
CA ALA A 114 20.57 -10.29 -15.55
C ALA A 114 20.74 -11.46 -14.57
N PRO A 115 21.16 -12.65 -15.05
CA PRO A 115 21.30 -13.83 -14.20
C PRO A 115 22.18 -13.58 -12.98
N GLY A 116 21.65 -13.91 -11.79
CA GLY A 116 22.37 -13.72 -10.52
C GLY A 116 22.21 -12.34 -9.90
N THR A 117 21.34 -11.49 -10.43
CA THR A 117 21.02 -10.18 -9.86
C THR A 117 19.58 -10.13 -9.33
N ILE A 118 19.31 -9.20 -8.41
CA ILE A 118 17.98 -8.92 -7.88
C ILE A 118 17.70 -7.43 -8.09
N ALA A 119 16.51 -7.12 -8.63
CA ALA A 119 16.02 -5.76 -8.72
C ALA A 119 15.18 -5.45 -7.47
N MET A 120 15.49 -4.33 -6.83
CA MET A 120 14.76 -3.84 -5.64
C MET A 120 14.25 -2.44 -5.91
N THR A 121 13.00 -2.15 -5.50
CA THR A 121 12.47 -0.80 -5.50
C THR A 121 12.82 -0.11 -4.19
N GLU A 122 13.25 1.15 -4.27
CA GLU A 122 13.50 1.99 -3.10
C GLU A 122 12.16 2.45 -2.50
N PHE A 123 11.21 2.78 -3.36
CA PHE A 123 9.85 3.15 -2.98
C PHE A 123 8.84 2.12 -3.47
N ASN A 124 7.86 1.81 -2.63
CA ASN A 124 6.73 0.97 -3.04
C ASN A 124 5.67 1.77 -3.81
N GLU A 125 5.53 3.05 -3.49
CA GLU A 125 4.55 3.97 -4.06
C GLU A 125 5.21 5.32 -4.29
N ILE A 126 4.79 6.02 -5.35
CA ILE A 126 5.22 7.40 -5.66
C ILE A 126 4.02 8.31 -5.78
N GLU A 127 4.19 9.58 -5.40
CA GLU A 127 3.16 10.59 -5.52
C GLU A 127 3.18 11.20 -6.91
N VAL A 128 2.04 11.09 -7.59
CA VAL A 128 1.85 11.62 -8.95
C VAL A 128 0.56 12.43 -9.04
N GLN A 129 0.56 13.45 -9.87
CA GLN A 129 -0.64 14.17 -10.22
C GLN A 129 -1.22 13.56 -11.50
N ALA A 130 -2.45 13.05 -11.42
CA ALA A 130 -3.13 12.39 -12.53
C ALA A 130 -4.54 12.95 -12.76
N ASP A 131 -5.05 12.81 -13.98
CA ASP A 131 -6.45 13.08 -14.27
C ASP A 131 -7.34 12.03 -13.62
N LEU A 132 -8.40 12.46 -12.93
CA LEU A 132 -9.32 11.60 -12.18
C LEU A 132 -9.84 10.36 -12.95
N LEU A 133 -10.02 10.49 -14.27
CA LEU A 133 -10.54 9.40 -15.11
C LEU A 133 -9.44 8.46 -15.65
N ASN A 134 -8.17 8.84 -15.52
CA ASN A 134 -7.02 8.11 -16.03
C ASN A 134 -5.94 7.90 -14.96
N ILE A 135 -6.35 7.59 -13.74
CA ILE A 135 -5.41 7.23 -12.67
C ILE A 135 -4.82 5.86 -13.02
N PRO A 136 -3.49 5.72 -13.14
CA PRO A 136 -2.86 4.43 -13.37
C PRO A 136 -2.95 3.55 -12.10
N GLU A 137 -3.16 2.26 -12.27
CA GLU A 137 -3.12 1.31 -11.14
C GLU A 137 -1.69 1.11 -10.65
N ALA A 138 -0.73 1.04 -11.56
CA ALA A 138 0.68 0.90 -11.24
C ALA A 138 1.54 1.56 -12.33
N ILE A 139 2.74 1.96 -11.96
CA ILE A 139 3.78 2.40 -12.89
C ILE A 139 4.80 1.28 -13.01
N GLU A 140 5.01 0.81 -14.24
CA GLU A 140 5.89 -0.30 -14.53
C GLU A 140 7.34 0.18 -14.71
N ILE A 141 8.26 -0.51 -14.02
CA ILE A 141 9.71 -0.34 -14.13
C ILE A 141 10.25 -1.56 -14.89
N ASP A 142 10.71 -1.36 -16.10
CA ASP A 142 11.29 -2.41 -16.90
C ASP A 142 12.76 -2.62 -16.49
N VAL A 143 13.05 -3.80 -15.96
CA VAL A 143 14.41 -4.20 -15.53
C VAL A 143 15.02 -5.28 -16.41
N THR A 144 14.44 -5.50 -17.60
CA THR A 144 14.86 -6.58 -18.49
C THR A 144 16.34 -6.43 -18.89
N ASP A 145 17.12 -7.49 -18.67
CA ASP A 145 18.54 -7.59 -19.00
C ASP A 145 19.46 -6.53 -18.36
N LEU A 146 19.00 -5.85 -17.30
CA LEU A 146 19.84 -4.85 -16.61
C LEU A 146 20.90 -5.52 -15.74
N GLU A 147 22.13 -5.01 -15.84
CA GLU A 147 23.29 -5.49 -15.08
C GLU A 147 23.28 -4.96 -13.63
N ALA A 148 23.99 -5.67 -12.75
CA ALA A 148 24.18 -5.23 -11.36
C ALA A 148 24.89 -3.87 -11.31
N GLY A 149 24.43 -3.01 -10.40
CA GLY A 149 24.90 -1.63 -10.24
C GLY A 149 24.12 -0.62 -11.08
N THR A 150 23.12 -1.06 -11.86
CA THR A 150 22.24 -0.15 -12.60
C THR A 150 21.23 0.46 -11.64
N THR A 151 21.11 1.79 -11.68
CA THR A 151 20.14 2.56 -10.90
C THR A 151 19.17 3.22 -11.85
N ILE A 152 17.88 3.10 -11.59
CA ILE A 152 16.81 3.73 -12.36
C ILE A 152 16.25 4.87 -11.52
N TYR A 153 16.15 6.06 -12.09
CA TYR A 153 15.62 7.25 -11.42
C TYR A 153 14.14 7.45 -11.71
N LEU A 154 13.43 8.16 -10.81
CA LEU A 154 12.01 8.48 -11.00
C LEU A 154 11.74 9.27 -12.28
N GLY A 155 12.70 10.11 -12.70
CA GLY A 155 12.61 10.87 -13.93
C GLY A 155 12.67 10.06 -15.22
N ASP A 156 13.23 8.84 -15.17
CA ASP A 156 13.37 7.93 -16.32
C ASP A 156 12.12 7.03 -16.54
N LEU A 157 11.18 7.08 -15.61
CA LEU A 157 9.98 6.25 -15.66
C LEU A 157 9.04 6.70 -16.78
N LYS A 158 8.46 5.73 -17.48
CA LYS A 158 7.44 5.97 -18.49
C LYS A 158 6.10 6.23 -17.80
N LEU A 159 5.77 7.50 -17.63
CA LEU A 159 4.49 7.91 -17.09
C LEU A 159 3.40 7.84 -18.18
N PRO A 160 2.18 7.37 -17.85
CA PRO A 160 1.05 7.38 -18.77
C PRO A 160 0.61 8.82 -19.08
N GLU A 161 -0.14 8.99 -20.19
CA GLU A 161 -0.63 10.28 -20.64
C GLU A 161 -1.52 10.94 -19.57
N GLY A 162 -1.26 12.21 -19.26
CA GLY A 162 -2.01 12.98 -18.27
C GLY A 162 -1.50 12.85 -16.85
N THR A 163 -0.41 12.12 -16.64
CA THR A 163 0.22 11.95 -15.32
C THR A 163 1.52 12.77 -15.24
N SER A 164 1.75 13.47 -14.14
CA SER A 164 2.99 14.20 -13.87
C SER A 164 3.54 13.81 -12.49
N LEU A 165 4.84 13.61 -12.40
CA LEU A 165 5.55 13.32 -11.16
C LEU A 165 5.50 14.55 -10.23
N LEU A 166 5.23 14.35 -8.95
CA LEU A 166 5.31 15.39 -7.91
C LEU A 166 6.58 15.28 -7.07
N GLY A 167 7.25 14.11 -7.08
CA GLY A 167 8.54 13.89 -6.40
C GLY A 167 9.74 14.42 -7.18
N ASP A 168 10.92 14.33 -6.56
CA ASP A 168 12.17 14.69 -7.20
C ASP A 168 12.55 13.67 -8.28
N ALA A 169 12.84 14.16 -9.48
CA ALA A 169 13.20 13.30 -10.61
C ALA A 169 14.56 12.58 -10.41
N GLU A 170 15.38 13.09 -9.49
CA GLU A 170 16.70 12.54 -9.16
C GLU A 170 16.62 11.40 -8.11
N ASP A 171 15.45 11.15 -7.53
CA ASP A 171 15.27 10.05 -6.58
C ASP A 171 15.37 8.70 -7.28
N VAL A 172 15.92 7.72 -6.56
CA VAL A 172 16.12 6.36 -7.07
C VAL A 172 14.82 5.58 -7.00
N ALA A 173 14.30 5.14 -8.15
CA ALA A 173 13.10 4.31 -8.23
C ALA A 173 13.40 2.82 -7.96
N ALA A 174 14.45 2.31 -8.59
CA ALA A 174 14.88 0.93 -8.42
C ALA A 174 16.39 0.79 -8.61
N THR A 175 16.96 -0.21 -7.92
CA THR A 175 18.37 -0.58 -8.03
C THR A 175 18.48 -2.08 -8.34
N VAL A 176 19.38 -2.43 -9.27
CA VAL A 176 19.72 -3.83 -9.55
C VAL A 176 21.03 -4.15 -8.84
N ALA A 177 20.99 -5.10 -7.90
CA ALA A 177 22.17 -5.49 -7.11
C ALA A 177 22.38 -7.00 -7.13
N PHE A 178 23.58 -7.44 -6.76
CA PHE A 178 23.78 -8.85 -6.42
C PHE A 178 23.12 -9.15 -5.08
N PRO A 179 22.45 -10.31 -4.91
CA PRO A 179 21.98 -10.73 -3.61
C PRO A 179 23.17 -10.83 -2.65
N GLU A 180 23.14 -10.10 -1.55
CA GLU A 180 24.06 -10.35 -0.44
C GLU A 180 23.69 -11.73 0.13
N THR A 181 24.43 -12.76 -0.30
CA THR A 181 24.44 -14.02 0.43
C THR A 181 25.24 -13.75 1.71
N GLU A 182 24.57 -13.61 2.84
CA GLU A 182 25.28 -13.76 4.11
C GLU A 182 26.03 -15.09 4.05
N PRO A 183 27.35 -15.10 4.31
CA PRO A 183 28.07 -16.36 4.39
C PRO A 183 27.42 -17.16 5.50
N VAL A 184 26.80 -18.27 5.18
CA VAL A 184 26.43 -19.30 6.14
C VAL A 184 27.77 -19.72 6.75
N GLU A 185 28.06 -19.29 7.96
CA GLU A 185 29.15 -19.85 8.75
C GLU A 185 28.82 -21.34 8.87
N ASP A 186 29.46 -22.11 8.01
CA ASP A 186 29.56 -23.56 8.09
C ASP A 186 30.33 -23.84 9.40
N GLU A 187 29.62 -24.04 10.49
CA GLU A 187 30.18 -24.72 11.65
C GLU A 187 30.48 -26.17 11.22
N GLY A 188 31.58 -26.28 10.46
CA GLY A 188 32.22 -27.51 10.12
C GLY A 188 32.59 -28.28 11.38
N SER A 189 31.93 -29.40 11.51
CA SER A 189 32.33 -30.53 12.34
C SER A 189 33.83 -30.80 12.25
N GLU A 190 34.54 -30.67 13.31
CA GLU A 190 35.70 -31.52 13.56
C GLU A 190 35.41 -32.30 14.85
N GLY A 191 34.96 -33.54 14.59
CA GLY A 191 35.15 -34.60 15.54
C GLY A 191 36.57 -35.07 15.47
N GLU A 192 37.17 -35.42 16.57
CA GLU A 192 37.94 -36.65 16.70
C GLU A 192 38.45 -36.79 18.14
N ASP A 193 38.07 -37.93 18.70
CA ASP A 193 38.81 -38.81 19.63
C ASP A 193 39.72 -38.24 20.68
N ALA A 194 39.39 -38.56 21.92
CA ALA A 194 40.36 -39.29 22.76
C ALA A 194 39.65 -39.88 24.00
N GLU A 195 39.83 -41.20 24.07
CA GLU A 195 39.64 -42.09 25.24
C GLU A 195 40.18 -41.54 26.56
N GLY A 196 39.59 -41.95 27.62
CA GLY A 196 40.19 -41.82 28.96
C GLY A 196 39.22 -42.03 30.09
N GLU A 197 38.88 -43.28 30.37
CA GLU A 197 38.86 -44.03 31.62
C GLU A 197 38.96 -43.20 32.93
N SER A 198 38.06 -43.42 33.78
CA SER A 198 38.13 -43.98 35.15
C SER A 198 37.19 -43.27 36.15
N GLU A 199 36.34 -44.11 36.69
CA GLU A 199 36.09 -44.40 38.10
C GLU A 199 35.72 -43.28 39.08
N ASP A 200 34.52 -43.43 39.56
CA ASP A 200 34.22 -43.83 40.97
C ASP A 200 33.84 -42.73 41.95
N LYS A 201 32.81 -43.12 42.70
CA LYS A 201 32.35 -42.69 44.03
C LYS A 201 31.46 -41.45 44.16
N ALA A 202 30.22 -41.76 44.31
CA ALA A 202 29.56 -42.04 45.61
C ALA A 202 29.18 -40.79 46.44
N ALA A 203 27.88 -40.75 46.68
CA ALA A 203 27.18 -40.52 47.91
C ALA A 203 26.94 -39.10 48.43
N LYS A 204 25.65 -38.95 48.75
CA LYS A 204 25.05 -38.21 49.87
C LYS A 204 25.18 -36.66 49.80
N GLU A 205 24.11 -35.99 49.89
CA GLU A 205 22.94 -35.92 50.83
C GLU A 205 21.81 -35.20 50.16
#